data_eae6761206479b8dd42dae1695fcfbeb
#
_entry.id   eae6761206479b8dd42dae1695fcfbeb
#
_cell.length_a   1.000
_cell.length_b   1.000
_cell.length_c   1.000
_cell.angle_alpha   90.00
_cell.angle_beta   90.00
_cell.angle_gamma   90.00
#
_symmetry.space_group_name_H-M   'P 1'
#
loop_
_entity.id
_entity.type
_entity.pdbx_description
1 polymer ?
#
loop_
_entity_poly.entity_id
_entity_poly.type
_entity_poly.pdbx_seq_one_letter_code
_entity_poly.pdbx_strand_id
1 'polypeptide(L)'
;MKDRDIDDILKRAAGEAPGVDPALLDRVSTSIGSGLLPVRPLPPSWILSGGLVAISGLLARAGAMLLKPYGVQKMSALEIGAVFSLLCVLVWIASVLCVAEVIPGRRRLMPPWLLSACGCAALAAVFGLLFHDYRMERFVSHGVACLTAGLALALPASIATWLLLRRGFAVNAAAAGLAKGTLAGLAGVAMLELHCPIFEAPHVLVWHIAVLPICGVAGALFARTRGRPAT
;
A
#
# COMPACT_ATOMS: atom_id res chain seq x y z
N MET A 1 21.10 -20.83 17.67
CA MET A 1 20.85 -22.15 17.09
C MET A 1 21.23 -22.06 15.62
N LYS A 2 22.18 -22.86 15.15
CA LYS A 2 22.62 -22.83 13.74
C LYS A 2 21.60 -23.61 12.90
N ASP A 3 21.36 -23.17 11.64
CA ASP A 3 20.39 -23.84 10.75
C ASP A 3 20.63 -25.36 10.62
N ARG A 4 21.90 -25.81 10.70
CA ARG A 4 22.27 -27.22 10.72
C ARG A 4 21.69 -28.02 11.90
N ASP A 5 21.55 -27.37 13.06
CA ASP A 5 21.00 -28.04 14.26
C ASP A 5 19.49 -28.31 14.08
N ILE A 6 18.81 -27.43 13.36
CA ILE A 6 17.38 -27.57 13.05
C ILE A 6 17.16 -28.71 12.04
N ASP A 7 17.98 -28.75 10.99
CA ASP A 7 17.90 -29.82 9.96
C ASP A 7 18.17 -31.20 10.56
N ASP A 8 19.12 -31.31 11.51
CA ASP A 8 19.44 -32.58 12.17
C ASP A 8 18.34 -33.02 13.16
N ILE A 9 17.65 -32.06 13.81
CA ILE A 9 16.48 -32.35 14.63
C ILE A 9 15.32 -32.83 13.75
N LEU A 10 15.07 -32.15 12.64
CA LEU A 10 13.98 -32.51 11.70
C LEU A 10 14.23 -33.87 11.05
N LYS A 11 15.47 -34.18 10.65
CA LYS A 11 15.83 -35.49 10.11
C LYS A 11 15.66 -36.61 11.11
N ARG A 12 16.04 -36.40 12.39
CA ARG A 12 15.82 -37.38 13.45
C ARG A 12 14.34 -37.61 13.71
N ALA A 13 13.57 -36.53 13.83
CA ALA A 13 12.12 -36.59 14.04
C ALA A 13 11.40 -37.29 12.88
N ALA A 14 11.82 -37.08 11.63
CA ALA A 14 11.27 -37.76 10.46
C ALA A 14 11.65 -39.27 10.38
N GLY A 15 12.85 -39.61 10.88
CA GLY A 15 13.28 -41.03 10.94
C GLY A 15 12.64 -41.84 12.07
N GLU A 16 12.20 -41.18 13.13
CA GLU A 16 11.53 -41.80 14.28
C GLU A 16 10.00 -41.86 14.15
N ALA A 17 9.44 -41.14 13.13
CA ALA A 17 8.01 -41.17 12.92
C ALA A 17 7.57 -42.57 12.44
N PRO A 18 6.61 -43.23 13.13
CA PRO A 18 6.02 -44.47 12.64
C PRO A 18 5.49 -44.23 11.23
N GLY A 19 5.80 -45.17 10.31
CA GLY A 19 5.35 -45.05 8.92
C GLY A 19 3.84 -44.78 8.88
N VAL A 20 3.44 -43.71 8.20
CA VAL A 20 2.02 -43.34 8.10
C VAL A 20 1.32 -44.45 7.31
N ASP A 21 0.23 -44.98 7.87
CA ASP A 21 -0.58 -46.03 7.23
C ASP A 21 -1.01 -45.56 5.81
N PRO A 22 -0.64 -46.29 4.74
CA PRO A 22 -1.04 -45.94 3.37
C PRO A 22 -2.54 -45.79 3.20
N ALA A 23 -3.35 -46.57 3.94
CA ALA A 23 -4.80 -46.46 3.89
C ALA A 23 -5.33 -45.19 4.58
N LEU A 24 -4.59 -44.68 5.55
CA LEU A 24 -4.91 -43.37 6.16
C LEU A 24 -4.57 -42.23 5.20
N LEU A 25 -3.42 -42.29 4.54
CA LEU A 25 -3.02 -41.30 3.54
C LEU A 25 -4.01 -41.25 2.37
N ASP A 26 -4.46 -42.38 1.88
CA ASP A 26 -5.45 -42.47 0.79
C ASP A 26 -6.81 -41.87 1.23
N ARG A 27 -7.27 -42.20 2.41
CA ARG A 27 -8.49 -41.61 2.97
C ARG A 27 -8.40 -40.08 3.16
N VAL A 28 -7.26 -39.60 3.66
CA VAL A 28 -7.03 -38.14 3.84
C VAL A 28 -6.93 -37.48 2.48
N SER A 29 -6.19 -38.02 1.52
CA SER A 29 -6.07 -37.47 0.17
C SER A 29 -7.41 -37.44 -0.56
N THR A 30 -8.21 -38.47 -0.46
CA THR A 30 -9.54 -38.56 -1.05
C THR A 30 -10.50 -37.56 -0.38
N SER A 31 -10.47 -37.43 0.95
CA SER A 31 -11.28 -36.49 1.70
C SER A 31 -10.93 -35.03 1.36
N ILE A 32 -9.64 -34.73 1.25
CA ILE A 32 -9.17 -33.40 0.82
C ILE A 32 -9.55 -33.15 -0.64
N GLY A 33 -9.28 -34.13 -1.52
CA GLY A 33 -9.53 -34.03 -2.95
C GLY A 33 -11.01 -33.80 -3.30
N SER A 34 -11.92 -34.46 -2.58
CA SER A 34 -13.36 -34.28 -2.79
C SER A 34 -13.91 -32.92 -2.33
N GLY A 35 -13.21 -32.27 -1.39
CA GLY A 35 -13.55 -30.92 -0.91
C GLY A 35 -12.89 -29.77 -1.69
N LEU A 36 -11.94 -30.07 -2.59
CA LEU A 36 -11.25 -29.04 -3.35
C LEU A 36 -12.15 -28.49 -4.46
N LEU A 37 -12.45 -27.20 -4.36
CA LEU A 37 -13.10 -26.48 -5.44
C LEU A 37 -12.04 -25.82 -6.35
N PRO A 38 -12.24 -25.86 -7.69
CA PRO A 38 -11.31 -25.20 -8.60
C PRO A 38 -11.27 -23.69 -8.33
N VAL A 39 -10.11 -23.19 -7.95
CA VAL A 39 -9.89 -21.77 -7.72
C VAL A 39 -9.41 -21.10 -9.02
N ARG A 40 -9.97 -19.93 -9.32
CA ARG A 40 -9.48 -19.11 -10.44
C ARG A 40 -8.09 -18.57 -10.07
N PRO A 41 -7.05 -18.81 -10.90
CA PRO A 41 -5.73 -18.28 -10.63
C PRO A 41 -5.74 -16.75 -10.58
N LEU A 42 -4.85 -16.19 -9.77
CA LEU A 42 -4.63 -14.75 -9.75
C LEU A 42 -3.97 -14.30 -11.06
N PRO A 43 -4.32 -13.13 -11.60
CA PRO A 43 -3.59 -12.56 -12.73
C PRO A 43 -2.09 -12.43 -12.42
N PRO A 44 -1.23 -12.42 -13.42
CA PRO A 44 0.20 -12.17 -13.25
C PRO A 44 0.45 -10.92 -12.41
N SER A 45 1.44 -10.96 -11.54
CA SER A 45 1.72 -9.88 -10.59
C SER A 45 2.00 -8.53 -11.23
N TRP A 46 2.58 -8.51 -12.43
CA TRP A 46 2.82 -7.27 -13.17
C TRP A 46 1.52 -6.62 -13.64
N ILE A 47 0.51 -7.42 -14.02
CA ILE A 47 -0.84 -6.91 -14.37
C ILE A 47 -1.52 -6.32 -13.13
N LEU A 48 -1.42 -7.00 -11.98
CA LEU A 48 -1.99 -6.48 -10.73
C LEU A 48 -1.31 -5.18 -10.30
N SER A 49 0.04 -5.13 -10.34
CA SER A 49 0.78 -3.91 -9.98
C SER A 49 0.51 -2.77 -10.96
N GLY A 50 0.51 -3.05 -12.27
CA GLY A 50 0.16 -2.05 -13.29
C GLY A 50 -1.27 -1.55 -13.16
N GLY A 51 -2.21 -2.45 -12.85
CA GLY A 51 -3.61 -2.08 -12.57
C GLY A 51 -3.75 -1.17 -11.36
N LEU A 52 -3.00 -1.44 -10.28
CA LEU A 52 -2.99 -0.59 -9.09
C LEU A 52 -2.43 0.81 -9.40
N VAL A 53 -1.33 0.90 -10.15
CA VAL A 53 -0.77 2.18 -10.59
C VAL A 53 -1.78 2.96 -11.45
N ALA A 54 -2.37 2.30 -12.45
CA ALA A 54 -3.35 2.92 -13.34
C ALA A 54 -4.57 3.44 -12.56
N ILE A 55 -5.14 2.63 -11.66
CA ILE A 55 -6.29 3.02 -10.84
C ILE A 55 -5.92 4.19 -9.91
N SER A 56 -4.75 4.15 -9.25
CA SER A 56 -4.31 5.24 -8.39
C SER A 56 -4.16 6.56 -9.15
N GLY A 57 -3.54 6.52 -10.33
CA GLY A 57 -3.39 7.70 -11.19
C GLY A 57 -4.73 8.23 -11.73
N LEU A 58 -5.61 7.34 -12.16
CA LEU A 58 -6.95 7.72 -12.64
C LEU A 58 -7.79 8.36 -11.53
N LEU A 59 -7.78 7.81 -10.32
CA LEU A 59 -8.50 8.36 -9.18
C LEU A 59 -7.93 9.71 -8.75
N ALA A 60 -6.59 9.84 -8.68
CA ALA A 60 -5.95 11.12 -8.35
C ALA A 60 -6.32 12.20 -9.38
N ARG A 61 -6.25 11.87 -10.67
CA ARG A 61 -6.67 12.78 -11.75
C ARG A 61 -8.15 13.13 -11.68
N ALA A 62 -9.03 12.13 -11.49
CA ALA A 62 -10.48 12.36 -11.39
C ALA A 62 -10.82 13.24 -10.19
N GLY A 63 -10.23 12.98 -9.02
CA GLY A 63 -10.41 13.81 -7.83
C GLY A 63 -9.96 15.26 -8.06
N ALA A 64 -8.79 15.45 -8.67
CA ALA A 64 -8.30 16.79 -9.01
C ALA A 64 -9.21 17.50 -10.02
N MET A 65 -9.77 16.80 -11.00
CA MET A 65 -10.71 17.40 -11.96
C MET A 65 -12.02 17.81 -11.31
N LEU A 66 -12.55 17.03 -10.37
CA LEU A 66 -13.76 17.37 -9.60
C LEU A 66 -13.56 18.61 -8.73
N LEU A 67 -12.37 18.76 -8.12
CA LEU A 67 -12.03 19.89 -7.24
C LEU A 67 -11.39 21.07 -7.99
N LYS A 68 -11.13 20.92 -9.28
CA LYS A 68 -10.36 21.76 -10.21
C LYS A 68 -8.84 21.70 -9.98
N PRO A 69 -8.05 21.50 -11.07
CA PRO A 69 -6.60 21.28 -10.98
C PRO A 69 -5.81 22.61 -10.93
N TYR A 70 -6.02 23.41 -9.92
CA TYR A 70 -5.34 24.70 -9.77
C TYR A 70 -3.86 24.54 -9.38
N GLY A 71 -3.49 23.45 -8.69
CA GLY A 71 -2.13 23.25 -8.20
C GLY A 71 -1.12 23.17 -9.33
N VAL A 72 -1.34 22.25 -10.26
CA VAL A 72 -0.41 22.03 -11.39
C VAL A 72 -0.21 23.28 -12.26
N GLN A 73 -1.18 24.20 -12.27
CA GLN A 73 -1.07 25.45 -13.05
C GLN A 73 -0.13 26.47 -12.41
N LYS A 74 0.19 26.31 -11.13
CA LYS A 74 1.09 27.21 -10.39
C LYS A 74 2.50 26.66 -10.23
N MET A 75 2.71 25.38 -10.56
CA MET A 75 4.01 24.75 -10.48
C MET A 75 4.82 25.00 -11.74
N SER A 76 6.11 25.21 -11.59
CA SER A 76 7.07 25.20 -12.69
C SER A 76 7.22 23.81 -13.31
N ALA A 77 7.75 23.71 -14.52
CA ALA A 77 8.00 22.42 -15.19
C ALA A 77 8.96 21.52 -14.39
N LEU A 78 9.93 22.11 -13.68
CA LEU A 78 10.86 21.38 -12.82
C LEU A 78 10.13 20.79 -11.61
N GLU A 79 9.29 21.56 -10.93
CA GLU A 79 8.49 21.11 -9.78
C GLU A 79 7.54 19.99 -10.18
N ILE A 80 6.81 20.16 -11.29
CA ILE A 80 5.95 19.11 -11.85
C ILE A 80 6.77 17.84 -12.12
N GLY A 81 7.89 17.96 -12.83
CA GLY A 81 8.75 16.83 -13.17
C GLY A 81 9.26 16.09 -11.92
N ALA A 82 9.79 16.81 -10.94
CA ALA A 82 10.37 16.23 -9.74
C ALA A 82 9.29 15.57 -8.84
N VAL A 83 8.21 16.28 -8.54
CA VAL A 83 7.15 15.80 -7.66
C VAL A 83 6.44 14.58 -8.25
N PHE A 84 6.00 14.67 -9.52
CA PHE A 84 5.24 13.56 -10.12
C PHE A 84 6.13 12.36 -10.50
N SER A 85 7.41 12.55 -10.81
CA SER A 85 8.34 11.43 -10.97
C SER A 85 8.54 10.69 -9.65
N LEU A 86 8.73 11.39 -8.54
CA LEU A 86 8.83 10.78 -7.22
C LEU A 86 7.53 10.02 -6.87
N LEU A 87 6.37 10.65 -7.04
CA LEU A 87 5.08 10.02 -6.77
C LEU A 87 4.86 8.77 -7.63
N CYS A 88 5.20 8.79 -8.91
CA CYS A 88 5.12 7.62 -9.80
C CYS A 88 5.99 6.46 -9.29
N VAL A 89 7.23 6.75 -8.88
CA VAL A 89 8.14 5.73 -8.31
C VAL A 89 7.57 5.16 -7.02
N LEU A 90 7.11 6.01 -6.09
CA LEU A 90 6.54 5.57 -4.82
C LEU A 90 5.26 4.74 -5.02
N VAL A 91 4.36 5.16 -5.91
CA VAL A 91 3.13 4.42 -6.25
C VAL A 91 3.46 3.08 -6.89
N TRP A 92 4.48 3.02 -7.77
CA TRP A 92 4.94 1.76 -8.35
C TRP A 92 5.46 0.80 -7.27
N ILE A 93 6.36 1.25 -6.42
CA ILE A 93 6.92 0.43 -5.32
C ILE A 93 5.80 -0.02 -4.37
N ALA A 94 4.89 0.87 -3.98
CA ALA A 94 3.75 0.55 -3.13
C ALA A 94 2.83 -0.49 -3.78
N SER A 95 2.59 -0.40 -5.09
CA SER A 95 1.77 -1.35 -5.84
C SER A 95 2.40 -2.74 -5.88
N VAL A 96 3.71 -2.83 -6.15
CA VAL A 96 4.46 -4.10 -6.12
C VAL A 96 4.43 -4.72 -4.72
N LEU A 97 4.57 -3.90 -3.68
CA LEU A 97 4.54 -4.35 -2.29
C LEU A 97 3.14 -4.82 -1.89
N CYS A 98 2.07 -4.11 -2.28
CA CYS A 98 0.69 -4.55 -2.05
C CYS A 98 0.43 -5.94 -2.65
N VAL A 99 0.91 -6.18 -3.88
CA VAL A 99 0.77 -7.48 -4.54
C VAL A 99 1.60 -8.55 -3.83
N ALA A 100 2.82 -8.22 -3.36
CA ALA A 100 3.65 -9.17 -2.61
C ALA A 100 3.04 -9.58 -1.27
N GLU A 101 2.31 -8.67 -0.59
CA GLU A 101 1.66 -8.97 0.69
C GLU A 101 0.43 -9.89 0.57
N VAL A 102 -0.15 -10.03 -0.63
CA VAL A 102 -1.35 -10.86 -0.84
C VAL A 102 -1.08 -12.16 -1.62
N ILE A 103 0.16 -12.40 -2.03
CA ILE A 103 0.58 -13.66 -2.68
C ILE A 103 1.47 -14.42 -1.70
N PRO A 104 1.01 -15.53 -1.11
CA PRO A 104 1.81 -16.35 -0.19
C PRO A 104 3.12 -16.83 -0.85
N GLY A 105 4.21 -16.83 -0.08
CA GLY A 105 5.52 -17.29 -0.56
C GLY A 105 6.28 -16.29 -1.44
N ARG A 106 5.69 -15.14 -1.78
CA ARG A 106 6.40 -14.12 -2.55
C ARG A 106 7.40 -13.37 -1.68
N ARG A 107 8.62 -13.20 -2.21
CA ARG A 107 9.67 -12.42 -1.55
C ARG A 107 9.26 -10.96 -1.46
N ARG A 108 9.32 -10.40 -0.26
CA ARG A 108 9.10 -8.96 0.00
C ARG A 108 10.35 -8.18 -0.38
N LEU A 109 10.18 -7.05 -1.04
CA LEU A 109 11.27 -6.11 -1.33
C LEU A 109 11.73 -5.41 -0.04
N MET A 110 10.77 -4.99 0.78
CA MET A 110 10.98 -4.30 2.05
C MET A 110 9.74 -4.45 2.95
N PRO A 111 9.85 -4.21 4.26
CA PRO A 111 8.67 -4.15 5.12
C PRO A 111 7.82 -2.91 4.81
N PRO A 112 6.47 -3.01 4.84
CA PRO A 112 5.57 -1.90 4.47
C PRO A 112 5.75 -0.62 5.28
N TRP A 113 6.13 -0.70 6.55
CA TRP A 113 6.40 0.47 7.37
C TRP A 113 7.60 1.29 6.86
N LEU A 114 8.62 0.59 6.32
CA LEU A 114 9.79 1.26 5.76
C LEU A 114 9.43 2.03 4.50
N LEU A 115 8.55 1.49 3.65
CA LEU A 115 8.05 2.22 2.49
C LEU A 115 7.32 3.51 2.90
N SER A 116 6.43 3.43 3.91
CA SER A 116 5.74 4.61 4.44
C SER A 116 6.73 5.65 4.96
N ALA A 117 7.70 5.24 5.77
CA ALA A 117 8.70 6.13 6.36
C ALA A 117 9.60 6.76 5.28
N CYS A 118 10.14 5.94 4.37
CA CYS A 118 10.97 6.43 3.25
C CYS A 118 10.17 7.32 2.31
N GLY A 119 8.90 7.00 2.07
CA GLY A 119 7.99 7.81 1.26
C GLY A 119 7.77 9.19 1.88
N CYS A 120 7.48 9.26 3.17
CA CYS A 120 7.37 10.54 3.89
C CYS A 120 8.69 11.32 3.84
N ALA A 121 9.83 10.67 4.08
CA ALA A 121 11.14 11.32 4.05
C ALA A 121 11.48 11.85 2.64
N ALA A 122 11.24 11.06 1.60
CA ALA A 122 11.48 11.46 0.21
C ALA A 122 10.58 12.63 -0.23
N LEU A 123 9.30 12.59 0.12
CA LEU A 123 8.37 13.70 -0.13
C LEU A 123 8.82 14.95 0.63
N ALA A 124 9.18 14.82 1.92
CA ALA A 124 9.65 15.93 2.72
C ALA A 124 10.93 16.56 2.14
N ALA A 125 11.86 15.74 1.67
CA ALA A 125 13.09 16.22 1.05
C ALA A 125 12.79 16.97 -0.26
N VAL A 126 11.96 16.41 -1.14
CA VAL A 126 11.63 17.06 -2.43
C VAL A 126 10.82 18.34 -2.21
N PHE A 127 9.82 18.31 -1.33
CA PHE A 127 9.02 19.51 -1.04
C PHE A 127 9.86 20.58 -0.35
N GLY A 128 10.71 20.23 0.61
CA GLY A 128 11.60 21.18 1.29
C GLY A 128 12.67 21.80 0.36
N LEU A 129 13.07 21.07 -0.70
CA LEU A 129 14.02 21.56 -1.69
C LEU A 129 13.36 22.41 -2.78
N LEU A 130 12.09 22.20 -3.08
CA LEU A 130 11.40 22.90 -4.16
C LEU A 130 10.62 24.12 -3.66
N PHE A 131 9.94 24.00 -2.52
CA PHE A 131 9.06 25.04 -2.00
C PHE A 131 9.74 25.82 -0.89
N HIS A 132 10.01 27.12 -1.15
CA HIS A 132 10.75 27.99 -0.24
C HIS A 132 9.89 29.11 0.38
N ASP A 133 8.59 29.11 0.14
CA ASP A 133 7.68 30.06 0.77
C ASP A 133 7.25 29.54 2.15
N TYR A 134 7.73 30.19 3.20
CA TYR A 134 7.49 29.80 4.60
C TYR A 134 6.37 30.62 5.27
N ARG A 135 5.49 31.26 4.49
CA ARG A 135 4.31 31.90 5.03
C ARG A 135 3.39 30.90 5.70
N MET A 136 2.69 31.34 6.73
CA MET A 136 1.76 30.50 7.50
C MET A 136 0.35 31.12 7.55
N GLU A 137 -0.02 31.88 6.54
CA GLU A 137 -1.34 32.49 6.49
C GLU A 137 -2.41 31.40 6.39
N ARG A 138 -3.33 31.40 7.36
CA ARG A 138 -4.43 30.41 7.44
C ARG A 138 -3.94 28.94 7.40
N PHE A 139 -2.74 28.68 7.95
CA PHE A 139 -2.09 27.36 7.93
C PHE A 139 -3.02 26.23 8.36
N VAL A 140 -3.78 26.39 9.46
CA VAL A 140 -4.66 25.35 10.00
C VAL A 140 -5.92 25.21 9.14
N SER A 141 -6.59 26.29 8.79
CA SER A 141 -7.88 26.23 8.08
C SER A 141 -7.73 25.63 6.67
N HIS A 142 -6.73 26.09 5.92
CA HIS A 142 -6.44 25.52 4.61
C HIS A 142 -5.86 24.10 4.71
N GLY A 143 -5.02 23.86 5.71
CA GLY A 143 -4.40 22.56 5.92
C GLY A 143 -5.39 21.45 6.25
N VAL A 144 -6.35 21.71 7.14
CA VAL A 144 -7.42 20.75 7.45
C VAL A 144 -8.26 20.47 6.22
N ALA A 145 -8.57 21.49 5.41
CA ALA A 145 -9.32 21.30 4.16
C ALA A 145 -8.56 20.39 3.16
N CYS A 146 -7.25 20.63 2.98
CA CYS A 146 -6.42 19.77 2.12
C CYS A 146 -6.29 18.35 2.68
N LEU A 147 -6.03 18.20 3.98
CA LEU A 147 -5.96 16.89 4.61
C LEU A 147 -7.26 16.10 4.42
N THR A 148 -8.40 16.73 4.67
CA THR A 148 -9.71 16.07 4.50
C THR A 148 -9.97 15.70 3.05
N ALA A 149 -9.63 16.55 2.08
CA ALA A 149 -9.73 16.23 0.66
C ALA A 149 -8.84 15.05 0.27
N GLY A 150 -7.58 15.02 0.72
CA GLY A 150 -6.67 13.92 0.48
C GLY A 150 -7.14 12.59 1.08
N LEU A 151 -7.64 12.62 2.33
CA LEU A 151 -8.22 11.46 2.99
C LEU A 151 -9.52 10.99 2.31
N ALA A 152 -10.37 11.92 1.86
CA ALA A 152 -11.60 11.59 1.15
C ALA A 152 -11.31 10.84 -0.17
N LEU A 153 -10.26 11.22 -0.91
CA LEU A 153 -9.84 10.49 -2.09
C LEU A 153 -9.17 9.15 -1.77
N ALA A 154 -8.46 9.05 -0.66
CA ALA A 154 -7.84 7.80 -0.23
C ALA A 154 -8.88 6.69 0.03
N LEU A 155 -10.12 7.02 0.38
CA LEU A 155 -11.20 6.03 0.57
C LEU A 155 -11.54 5.26 -0.72
N PRO A 156 -11.93 5.88 -1.83
CA PRO A 156 -12.19 5.15 -3.08
C PRO A 156 -10.93 4.44 -3.59
N ALA A 157 -9.72 5.00 -3.39
CA ALA A 157 -8.48 4.34 -3.74
C ALA A 157 -8.25 3.06 -2.90
N SER A 158 -8.56 3.08 -1.61
CA SER A 158 -8.51 1.91 -0.72
C SER A 158 -9.51 0.84 -1.16
N ILE A 159 -10.75 1.23 -1.50
CA ILE A 159 -11.80 0.32 -1.96
C ILE A 159 -11.38 -0.33 -3.28
N ALA A 160 -10.90 0.44 -4.25
CA ALA A 160 -10.45 -0.07 -5.53
C ALA A 160 -9.27 -1.04 -5.38
N THR A 161 -8.29 -0.69 -4.53
CA THR A 161 -7.16 -1.56 -4.18
C THR A 161 -7.65 -2.87 -3.54
N TRP A 162 -8.61 -2.78 -2.61
CA TRP A 162 -9.19 -3.96 -1.97
C TRP A 162 -9.93 -4.84 -2.98
N LEU A 163 -10.76 -4.27 -3.85
CA LEU A 163 -11.51 -5.00 -4.88
C LEU A 163 -10.56 -5.76 -5.82
N LEU A 164 -9.47 -5.12 -6.24
CA LEU A 164 -8.48 -5.74 -7.13
C LEU A 164 -7.74 -6.89 -6.45
N LEU A 165 -7.42 -6.74 -5.16
CA LEU A 165 -6.60 -7.70 -4.40
C LEU A 165 -7.41 -8.65 -3.50
N ARG A 166 -8.75 -8.58 -3.50
CA ARG A 166 -9.62 -9.37 -2.58
C ARG A 166 -9.53 -10.88 -2.74
N ARG A 167 -9.03 -11.36 -3.88
CA ARG A 167 -8.82 -12.79 -4.14
C ARG A 167 -7.48 -13.30 -3.60
N GLY A 168 -6.58 -12.42 -3.22
CA GLY A 168 -5.31 -12.79 -2.61
C GLY A 168 -5.47 -13.11 -1.13
N PHE A 169 -4.50 -13.82 -0.57
CA PHE A 169 -4.46 -14.19 0.84
C PHE A 169 -3.27 -13.53 1.53
N ALA A 170 -3.55 -12.62 2.46
CA ALA A 170 -2.52 -11.95 3.23
C ALA A 170 -2.16 -12.76 4.48
N VAL A 171 -0.93 -13.25 4.57
CA VAL A 171 -0.41 -13.95 5.77
C VAL A 171 -0.33 -13.00 6.96
N ASN A 172 0.04 -11.75 6.73
CA ASN A 172 0.05 -10.68 7.73
C ASN A 172 -0.94 -9.60 7.34
N ALA A 173 -2.14 -9.64 7.92
CA ALA A 173 -3.20 -8.70 7.63
C ALA A 173 -2.81 -7.24 7.88
N ALA A 174 -2.07 -6.98 9.00
CA ALA A 174 -1.64 -5.63 9.34
C ALA A 174 -0.62 -5.07 8.32
N ALA A 175 0.35 -5.88 7.89
CA ALA A 175 1.32 -5.50 6.88
C ALA A 175 0.65 -5.21 5.53
N ALA A 176 -0.26 -6.09 5.10
CA ALA A 176 -1.05 -5.90 3.89
C ALA A 176 -1.96 -4.66 3.97
N GLY A 177 -2.56 -4.41 5.13
CA GLY A 177 -3.37 -3.22 5.40
C GLY A 177 -2.54 -1.94 5.34
N LEU A 178 -1.34 -1.94 5.95
CA LEU A 178 -0.40 -0.82 5.90
C LEU A 178 0.04 -0.51 4.46
N ALA A 179 0.41 -1.54 3.67
CA ALA A 179 0.80 -1.36 2.28
C ALA A 179 -0.34 -0.75 1.43
N LYS A 180 -1.57 -1.28 1.57
CA LYS A 180 -2.75 -0.78 0.86
C LYS A 180 -3.10 0.66 1.27
N GLY A 181 -3.04 0.95 2.58
CA GLY A 181 -3.26 2.30 3.10
C GLY A 181 -2.21 3.29 2.60
N THR A 182 -0.93 2.90 2.56
CA THR A 182 0.16 3.71 2.00
C THR A 182 -0.09 4.02 0.52
N LEU A 183 -0.48 3.03 -0.28
CA LEU A 183 -0.81 3.23 -1.70
C LEU A 183 -2.00 4.20 -1.87
N ALA A 184 -3.04 4.03 -1.08
CA ALA A 184 -4.20 4.94 -1.10
C ALA A 184 -3.84 6.36 -0.65
N GLY A 185 -2.98 6.50 0.35
CA GLY A 185 -2.44 7.77 0.80
C GLY A 185 -1.63 8.47 -0.29
N LEU A 186 -0.78 7.73 -1.03
CA LEU A 186 -0.03 8.27 -2.18
C LEU A 186 -0.96 8.79 -3.29
N ALA A 187 -2.07 8.10 -3.56
CA ALA A 187 -3.07 8.61 -4.50
C ALA A 187 -3.73 9.91 -4.00
N GLY A 188 -3.98 10.00 -2.68
CA GLY A 188 -4.46 11.23 -2.03
C GLY A 188 -3.45 12.38 -2.15
N VAL A 189 -2.17 12.14 -1.88
CA VAL A 189 -1.10 13.15 -2.06
C VAL A 189 -1.02 13.59 -3.52
N ALA A 190 -1.02 12.66 -4.47
CA ALA A 190 -0.97 12.98 -5.90
C ALA A 190 -2.14 13.87 -6.35
N MET A 191 -3.34 13.62 -5.82
CA MET A 191 -4.49 14.48 -6.07
C MET A 191 -4.30 15.88 -5.48
N LEU A 192 -3.76 15.99 -4.26
CA LEU A 192 -3.50 17.28 -3.62
C LEU A 192 -2.50 18.11 -4.42
N GLU A 193 -1.42 17.50 -4.92
CA GLU A 193 -0.43 18.22 -5.76
C GLU A 193 -1.04 18.71 -7.08
N LEU A 194 -2.02 17.99 -7.62
CA LEU A 194 -2.76 18.45 -8.81
C LEU A 194 -3.74 19.60 -8.48
N HIS A 195 -4.37 19.55 -7.29
CA HIS A 195 -5.50 20.42 -6.94
C HIS A 195 -5.09 21.65 -6.14
N CYS A 196 -4.27 21.48 -5.10
CA CYS A 196 -3.98 22.53 -4.12
C CYS A 196 -3.10 23.64 -4.70
N PRO A 197 -3.55 24.90 -4.74
CA PRO A 197 -2.74 26.01 -5.26
C PRO A 197 -1.78 26.63 -4.23
N ILE A 198 -1.70 26.06 -3.02
CA ILE A 198 -0.93 26.59 -1.89
C ILE A 198 0.36 25.77 -1.75
N PHE A 199 1.47 26.33 -2.24
CA PHE A 199 2.80 25.71 -2.19
C PHE A 199 3.71 26.36 -1.15
N GLU A 200 3.11 26.84 -0.03
CA GLU A 200 3.87 27.22 1.15
C GLU A 200 4.53 25.97 1.75
N ALA A 201 5.84 26.02 1.99
CA ALA A 201 6.60 24.86 2.47
C ALA A 201 5.99 24.20 3.73
N PRO A 202 5.59 24.95 4.78
CA PRO A 202 4.95 24.36 5.96
C PRO A 202 3.63 23.64 5.61
N HIS A 203 2.86 24.20 4.66
CA HIS A 203 1.57 23.65 4.26
C HIS A 203 1.75 22.26 3.60
N VAL A 204 2.58 22.15 2.57
CA VAL A 204 2.77 20.90 1.86
C VAL A 204 3.51 19.85 2.71
N LEU A 205 4.51 20.28 3.49
CA LEU A 205 5.30 19.40 4.36
C LEU A 205 4.46 18.74 5.47
N VAL A 206 3.50 19.48 6.04
CA VAL A 206 2.69 18.95 7.13
C VAL A 206 1.42 18.30 6.61
N TRP A 207 0.59 19.02 5.88
CA TRP A 207 -0.77 18.57 5.57
C TRP A 207 -0.84 17.58 4.42
N HIS A 208 -0.02 17.74 3.36
CA HIS A 208 -0.01 16.80 2.25
C HIS A 208 0.68 15.50 2.65
N ILE A 209 1.84 15.58 3.32
CA ILE A 209 2.57 14.38 3.74
C ILE A 209 1.79 13.59 4.81
N ALA A 210 1.05 14.27 5.71
CA ALA A 210 0.27 13.62 6.76
C ALA A 210 -0.75 12.60 6.22
N VAL A 211 -1.27 12.79 5.00
CA VAL A 211 -2.19 11.84 4.36
C VAL A 211 -1.58 10.44 4.29
N LEU A 212 -0.28 10.35 4.00
CA LEU A 212 0.40 9.06 3.80
C LEU A 212 0.43 8.19 5.07
N PRO A 213 0.99 8.65 6.21
CA PRO A 213 1.04 7.84 7.43
C PRO A 213 -0.35 7.62 8.03
N ILE A 214 -1.27 8.59 7.95
CA ILE A 214 -2.64 8.42 8.44
C ILE A 214 -3.34 7.28 7.70
N CYS A 215 -3.30 7.27 6.37
CA CYS A 215 -3.88 6.20 5.56
C CYS A 215 -3.21 4.85 5.81
N GLY A 216 -1.88 4.83 5.95
CA GLY A 216 -1.12 3.62 6.26
C GLY A 216 -1.55 3.00 7.59
N VAL A 217 -1.56 3.79 8.66
CA VAL A 217 -1.97 3.34 10.00
C VAL A 217 -3.44 2.92 10.01
N ALA A 218 -4.33 3.70 9.41
CA ALA A 218 -5.75 3.36 9.31
C ALA A 218 -5.96 2.02 8.59
N GLY A 219 -5.24 1.79 7.47
CA GLY A 219 -5.28 0.53 6.74
C GLY A 219 -4.79 -0.66 7.58
N ALA A 220 -3.71 -0.49 8.34
CA ALA A 220 -3.18 -1.53 9.23
C ALA A 220 -4.16 -1.88 10.35
N LEU A 221 -4.75 -0.87 11.00
CA LEU A 221 -5.73 -1.05 12.08
C LEU A 221 -7.00 -1.74 11.57
N PHE A 222 -7.54 -1.28 10.43
CA PHE A 222 -8.73 -1.86 9.83
C PHE A 222 -8.52 -3.33 9.44
N ALA A 223 -7.36 -3.68 8.90
CA ALA A 223 -7.04 -5.05 8.54
C ALA A 223 -6.92 -5.98 9.77
N ARG A 224 -6.41 -5.47 10.91
CA ARG A 224 -6.34 -6.22 12.17
C ARG A 224 -7.72 -6.55 12.74
N THR A 225 -8.68 -5.65 12.64
CA THR A 225 -10.03 -5.88 13.16
C THR A 225 -10.79 -6.94 12.38
N ARG A 226 -10.55 -7.04 11.06
CA ARG A 226 -11.18 -8.06 10.20
C ARG A 226 -10.48 -9.42 10.21
N GLY A 227 -9.21 -9.48 10.57
CA GLY A 227 -8.43 -10.72 10.66
C GLY A 227 -8.62 -11.50 11.96
N ARG A 228 -9.41 -11.00 12.92
CA ARG A 228 -9.74 -11.74 14.12
C ARG A 228 -10.84 -12.75 13.79
N PRO A 229 -10.62 -14.07 14.04
CA PRO A 229 -11.73 -15.02 13.98
C PRO A 229 -12.80 -14.56 14.95
N ALA A 230 -14.07 -14.63 14.55
CA ALA A 230 -15.20 -14.46 15.46
C ALA A 230 -15.07 -15.57 16.51
N THR A 231 -14.73 -15.18 17.75
CA THR A 231 -14.74 -16.05 18.93
C THR A 231 -16.16 -16.36 19.32
#